data_da94fab390318a31afc24ada8ebf3b9e
#
_entry.id   da94fab390318a31afc24ada8ebf3b9e
#
_cell.length_a   1.000
_cell.length_b   1.000
_cell.length_c   1.000
_cell.angle_alpha   90.00
_cell.angle_beta   90.00
_cell.angle_gamma   90.00
#
_symmetry.space_group_name_H-M   'P 1'
#
loop_
_entity.id
_entity.type
_entity.pdbx_description
1 polymer ?
#
loop_
_entity_poly.entity_id
_entity_poly.type
_entity_poly.pdbx_seq_one_letter_code
_entity_poly.pdbx_strand_id
1 'polypeptide(L)'
;WLDALLQGVLYLGFSGFTFVTSMVAKQQAEARDEQRRLNSELRATRALLAESSRIAERLRIARDLHDLVGHHLTALSLNLEVASHLVQAPAQEHVRQAQSIAKLLLSDVREVVSQLRQDDAIDLTQALRSLVEGVPQLAIHLELPPRFGVEDPQRAQVLLRCAQEIITNTVRHAAARNLWLRFEQDGEQGIAIHARDDGRGAEGLKPGNGLTGMRERLAQFGGKLDIHTGRDSGFALDAWLPMESTA
;
A
#
# COMPACT_ATOMS: atom_id res chain seq x y z
N TRP A 1 67.52 18.07 10.46
CA TRP A 1 67.03 16.77 10.91
C TRP A 1 65.78 16.91 11.78
N LEU A 2 65.76 17.79 12.76
CA LEU A 2 64.68 18.00 13.69
C LEU A 2 63.44 18.52 12.95
N ASP A 3 63.55 19.45 12.00
CA ASP A 3 62.45 20.02 11.21
C ASP A 3 61.82 19.00 10.28
N ALA A 4 62.63 18.11 9.68
CA ALA A 4 62.13 17.05 8.83
C ALA A 4 61.30 16.00 9.62
N LEU A 5 61.72 15.71 10.84
CA LEU A 5 61.05 14.78 11.74
C LEU A 5 59.74 15.39 12.24
N LEU A 6 59.71 16.69 12.58
CA LEU A 6 58.54 17.45 12.99
C LEU A 6 57.52 17.54 11.86
N GLN A 7 57.94 17.82 10.63
CA GLN A 7 57.07 17.81 9.44
C GLN A 7 56.46 16.44 9.16
N GLY A 8 57.25 15.36 9.33
CA GLY A 8 56.74 14.00 9.16
C GLY A 8 55.67 13.64 10.17
N VAL A 9 55.85 14.01 11.44
CA VAL A 9 54.86 13.77 12.51
C VAL A 9 53.59 14.58 12.26
N LEU A 10 53.72 15.86 11.88
CA LEU A 10 52.56 16.71 11.53
C LEU A 10 51.78 16.17 10.34
N TYR A 11 52.46 15.71 9.30
CA TYR A 11 51.84 15.14 8.12
C TYR A 11 51.06 13.84 8.45
N LEU A 12 51.65 12.93 9.23
CA LEU A 12 51.02 11.72 9.71
C LEU A 12 49.81 12.02 10.59
N GLY A 13 49.92 13.01 11.49
CA GLY A 13 48.82 13.44 12.36
C GLY A 13 47.62 14.01 11.54
N PHE A 14 47.94 14.89 10.56
CA PHE A 14 46.93 15.46 9.68
C PHE A 14 46.28 14.42 8.79
N SER A 15 47.04 13.48 8.22
CA SER A 15 46.55 12.40 7.40
C SER A 15 45.66 11.44 8.21
N GLY A 16 46.08 11.10 9.44
CA GLY A 16 45.25 10.29 10.35
C GLY A 16 43.93 10.98 10.74
N PHE A 17 43.99 12.29 11.03
CA PHE A 17 42.83 13.08 11.36
C PHE A 17 41.82 13.14 10.19
N THR A 18 42.31 13.42 8.96
CA THR A 18 41.46 13.45 7.77
C THR A 18 40.83 12.08 7.45
N PHE A 19 41.58 11.01 7.65
CA PHE A 19 41.07 9.64 7.49
C PHE A 19 39.95 9.33 8.48
N VAL A 20 40.18 9.62 9.77
CA VAL A 20 39.17 9.37 10.82
C VAL A 20 37.91 10.23 10.61
N THR A 21 38.07 11.51 10.28
CA THR A 21 36.91 12.39 10.01
C THR A 21 36.13 11.95 8.78
N SER A 22 36.81 11.51 7.71
CA SER A 22 36.16 10.94 6.53
C SER A 22 35.38 9.66 6.84
N MET A 23 36.00 8.78 7.65
CA MET A 23 35.35 7.53 8.07
C MET A 23 34.11 7.79 8.92
N VAL A 24 34.18 8.70 9.89
CA VAL A 24 33.07 9.10 10.74
C VAL A 24 31.94 9.75 9.90
N ALA A 25 32.32 10.66 8.98
CA ALA A 25 31.38 11.31 8.09
C ALA A 25 30.62 10.29 7.21
N LYS A 26 31.33 9.30 6.66
CA LYS A 26 30.72 8.21 5.88
C LYS A 26 29.76 7.38 6.72
N GLN A 27 30.17 6.99 7.91
CA GLN A 27 29.32 6.19 8.83
C GLN A 27 28.07 6.98 9.25
N GLN A 28 28.20 8.29 9.51
CA GLN A 28 27.06 9.14 9.82
C GLN A 28 26.10 9.30 8.62
N ALA A 29 26.63 9.42 7.40
CA ALA A 29 25.83 9.48 6.19
C ALA A 29 25.02 8.18 6.01
N GLU A 30 25.66 7.03 6.10
CA GLU A 30 25.01 5.72 6.01
C GLU A 30 23.92 5.53 7.08
N ALA A 31 24.18 5.94 8.32
CA ALA A 31 23.21 5.87 9.41
C ALA A 31 22.01 6.79 9.17
N ARG A 32 22.22 8.01 8.63
CA ARG A 32 21.15 8.94 8.29
C ARG A 32 20.27 8.40 7.15
N ASP A 33 20.87 7.79 6.15
CA ASP A 33 20.14 7.23 5.01
C ASP A 33 19.31 6.02 5.44
N GLU A 34 19.85 5.14 6.29
CA GLU A 34 19.08 4.04 6.88
C GLU A 34 17.93 4.55 7.75
N GLN A 35 18.16 5.60 8.56
CA GLN A 35 17.10 6.22 9.35
C GLN A 35 16.00 6.83 8.48
N ARG A 36 16.35 7.49 7.37
CA ARG A 36 15.37 8.02 6.41
C ARG A 36 14.54 6.90 5.78
N ARG A 37 15.20 5.82 5.37
CA ARG A 37 14.54 4.64 4.81
C ARG A 37 13.54 4.03 5.79
N LEU A 38 13.96 3.79 7.04
CA LEU A 38 13.08 3.25 8.07
C LEU A 38 11.90 4.18 8.38
N ASN A 39 12.13 5.49 8.39
CA ASN A 39 11.06 6.46 8.59
C ASN A 39 10.06 6.48 7.43
N SER A 40 10.51 6.35 6.17
CA SER A 40 9.60 6.27 5.02
C SER A 40 8.78 4.99 5.03
N GLU A 41 9.41 3.86 5.35
CA GLU A 41 8.74 2.57 5.52
C GLU A 41 7.68 2.62 6.63
N LEU A 42 8.02 3.23 7.76
CA LEU A 42 7.09 3.41 8.88
C LEU A 42 5.90 4.29 8.49
N ARG A 43 6.14 5.40 7.76
CA ARG A 43 5.06 6.28 7.29
C ARG A 43 4.12 5.56 6.32
N ALA A 44 4.68 4.84 5.34
CA ALA A 44 3.90 4.08 4.38
C ALA A 44 3.05 2.99 5.07
N THR A 45 3.63 2.25 6.01
CA THR A 45 2.90 1.23 6.78
C THR A 45 1.80 1.86 7.66
N ARG A 46 2.07 3.01 8.29
CA ARG A 46 1.05 3.74 9.06
C ARG A 46 -0.09 4.25 8.18
N ALA A 47 0.19 4.77 6.98
CA ALA A 47 -0.84 5.19 6.03
C ALA A 47 -1.73 4.00 5.63
N LEU A 48 -1.15 2.85 5.32
CA LEU A 48 -1.88 1.63 5.00
C LEU A 48 -2.76 1.15 6.18
N LEU A 49 -2.21 1.13 7.40
CA LEU A 49 -2.96 0.73 8.59
C LEU A 49 -4.10 1.70 8.91
N ALA A 50 -3.88 3.00 8.75
CA ALA A 50 -4.92 4.01 8.96
C ALA A 50 -6.08 3.83 7.98
N GLU A 51 -5.79 3.56 6.70
CA GLU A 51 -6.82 3.32 5.69
C GLU A 51 -7.56 1.99 5.94
N SER A 52 -6.83 0.92 6.23
CA SER A 52 -7.44 -0.37 6.61
C SER A 52 -8.36 -0.25 7.84
N SER A 53 -7.93 0.52 8.86
CA SER A 53 -8.75 0.76 10.05
C SER A 53 -10.02 1.56 9.74
N ARG A 54 -9.93 2.55 8.82
CA ARG A 54 -11.08 3.35 8.38
C ARG A 54 -12.11 2.48 7.65
N ILE A 55 -11.66 1.59 6.79
CA ILE A 55 -12.52 0.65 6.07
C ILE A 55 -13.19 -0.33 7.04
N ALA A 56 -12.42 -0.92 7.96
CA ALA A 56 -12.97 -1.83 8.97
C ALA A 56 -14.06 -1.16 9.82
N GLU A 57 -13.89 0.11 10.19
CA GLU A 57 -14.89 0.88 10.92
C GLU A 57 -16.14 1.17 10.09
N ARG A 58 -15.99 1.52 8.80
CA ARG A 58 -17.14 1.69 7.87
C ARG A 58 -17.95 0.40 7.75
N LEU A 59 -17.28 -0.75 7.56
CA LEU A 59 -17.92 -2.05 7.49
C LEU A 59 -18.64 -2.43 8.80
N ARG A 60 -18.06 -2.07 9.95
CA ARG A 60 -18.70 -2.26 11.25
C ARG A 60 -19.96 -1.42 11.35
N ILE A 61 -19.89 -0.13 11.02
CA ILE A 61 -21.05 0.77 11.03
C ILE A 61 -22.14 0.28 10.07
N ALA A 62 -21.78 -0.16 8.86
CA ALA A 62 -22.72 -0.70 7.89
C ALA A 62 -23.48 -1.94 8.42
N ARG A 63 -22.77 -2.84 9.12
CA ARG A 63 -23.39 -4.00 9.78
C ARG A 63 -24.31 -3.58 10.93
N ASP A 64 -23.83 -2.71 11.81
CA ASP A 64 -24.62 -2.22 12.96
C ASP A 64 -25.92 -1.53 12.49
N LEU A 65 -25.83 -0.72 11.41
CA LEU A 65 -27.01 -0.10 10.78
C LEU A 65 -27.96 -1.15 10.18
N HIS A 66 -27.42 -2.13 9.48
CA HIS A 66 -28.25 -3.20 8.89
C HIS A 66 -28.98 -4.00 9.97
N ASP A 67 -28.28 -4.40 11.01
CA ASP A 67 -28.80 -5.26 12.06
C ASP A 67 -29.77 -4.52 12.98
N LEU A 68 -29.44 -3.29 13.38
CA LEU A 68 -30.29 -2.55 14.33
C LEU A 68 -31.48 -1.90 13.62
N VAL A 69 -31.24 -1.10 12.59
CA VAL A 69 -32.28 -0.32 11.91
C VAL A 69 -33.08 -1.18 10.95
N GLY A 70 -32.41 -2.06 10.18
CA GLY A 70 -33.05 -2.96 9.23
C GLY A 70 -34.04 -3.92 9.89
N HIS A 71 -33.66 -4.54 11.03
CA HIS A 71 -34.54 -5.43 11.77
C HIS A 71 -35.74 -4.70 12.38
N HIS A 72 -35.53 -3.51 12.98
CA HIS A 72 -36.61 -2.75 13.58
C HIS A 72 -37.58 -2.21 12.55
N LEU A 73 -37.13 -1.73 11.38
CA LEU A 73 -38.01 -1.26 10.31
C LEU A 73 -38.77 -2.41 9.68
N THR A 74 -38.17 -3.59 9.55
CA THR A 74 -38.84 -4.78 9.04
C THR A 74 -39.96 -5.23 10.02
N ALA A 75 -39.67 -5.26 11.32
CA ALA A 75 -40.65 -5.58 12.33
C ALA A 75 -41.79 -4.54 12.39
N LEU A 76 -41.48 -3.26 12.26
CA LEU A 76 -42.44 -2.18 12.19
C LEU A 76 -43.34 -2.31 10.95
N SER A 77 -42.78 -2.57 9.78
CA SER A 77 -43.53 -2.76 8.56
C SER A 77 -44.52 -3.93 8.65
N LEU A 78 -44.09 -5.05 9.25
CA LEU A 78 -44.95 -6.22 9.49
C LEU A 78 -46.10 -5.91 10.45
N ASN A 79 -45.84 -5.22 11.55
CA ASN A 79 -46.85 -4.81 12.51
C ASN A 79 -47.90 -3.86 11.88
N LEU A 80 -47.43 -2.91 11.05
CA LEU A 80 -48.30 -1.99 10.32
C LEU A 80 -49.14 -2.73 9.26
N GLU A 81 -48.60 -3.78 8.65
CA GLU A 81 -49.34 -4.62 7.70
C GLU A 81 -50.46 -5.36 8.40
N VAL A 82 -50.19 -5.99 9.55
CA VAL A 82 -51.21 -6.63 10.36
C VAL A 82 -52.28 -5.61 10.83
N ALA A 83 -51.82 -4.44 11.31
CA ALA A 83 -52.73 -3.37 11.74
C ALA A 83 -53.65 -2.88 10.59
N SER A 84 -53.15 -2.80 9.36
CA SER A 84 -53.93 -2.34 8.19
C SER A 84 -55.10 -3.23 7.86
N HIS A 85 -55.05 -4.52 8.23
CA HIS A 85 -56.15 -5.49 8.06
C HIS A 85 -57.16 -5.48 9.22
N LEU A 86 -56.75 -4.96 10.39
CA LEU A 86 -57.61 -4.97 11.60
C LEU A 86 -58.37 -3.67 11.81
N VAL A 87 -57.90 -2.56 11.21
CA VAL A 87 -58.40 -1.20 11.45
C VAL A 87 -59.39 -0.79 10.34
N GLN A 88 -60.49 -0.15 10.71
CA GLN A 88 -61.49 0.39 9.78
C GLN A 88 -61.21 1.86 9.40
N ALA A 89 -61.76 2.33 8.27
CA ALA A 89 -61.66 3.72 7.86
C ALA A 89 -62.22 4.67 8.95
N PRO A 90 -61.62 5.85 9.25
CA PRO A 90 -60.51 6.53 8.55
C PRO A 90 -59.10 6.16 9.03
N ALA A 91 -58.95 5.41 10.12
CA ALA A 91 -57.63 5.07 10.71
C ALA A 91 -56.77 4.18 9.75
N GLN A 92 -57.41 3.43 8.87
CA GLN A 92 -56.70 2.58 7.89
C GLN A 92 -55.78 3.39 6.97
N GLU A 93 -56.18 4.59 6.58
CA GLU A 93 -55.36 5.49 5.74
C GLU A 93 -54.08 5.91 6.43
N HIS A 94 -54.14 6.28 7.72
CA HIS A 94 -52.96 6.62 8.52
C HIS A 94 -52.01 5.44 8.71
N VAL A 95 -52.54 4.22 8.87
CA VAL A 95 -51.72 3.01 8.99
C VAL A 95 -51.01 2.70 7.66
N ARG A 96 -51.68 2.84 6.51
CA ARG A 96 -51.03 2.68 5.19
C ARG A 96 -49.97 3.72 4.92
N GLN A 97 -50.22 4.97 5.33
CA GLN A 97 -49.22 6.03 5.20
C GLN A 97 -47.99 5.76 6.07
N ALA A 98 -48.16 5.32 7.31
CA ALA A 98 -47.06 4.92 8.19
C ALA A 98 -46.29 3.72 7.63
N GLN A 99 -46.93 2.73 7.04
CA GLN A 99 -46.32 1.59 6.38
C GLN A 99 -45.48 2.03 5.16
N SER A 100 -45.98 2.97 4.35
CA SER A 100 -45.27 3.54 3.21
C SER A 100 -43.97 4.24 3.66
N ILE A 101 -44.05 5.03 4.73
CA ILE A 101 -42.88 5.69 5.31
C ILE A 101 -41.85 4.67 5.84
N ALA A 102 -42.30 3.62 6.53
CA ALA A 102 -41.39 2.58 7.02
C ALA A 102 -40.67 1.84 5.89
N LYS A 103 -41.36 1.56 4.77
CA LYS A 103 -40.76 0.97 3.56
C LYS A 103 -39.75 1.89 2.89
N LEU A 104 -40.03 3.19 2.80
CA LEU A 104 -39.09 4.19 2.29
C LEU A 104 -37.82 4.26 3.16
N LEU A 105 -37.97 4.38 4.47
CA LEU A 105 -36.83 4.40 5.38
C LEU A 105 -35.95 3.13 5.29
N LEU A 106 -36.58 1.96 5.10
CA LEU A 106 -35.85 0.71 4.91
C LEU A 106 -35.03 0.73 3.60
N SER A 107 -35.60 1.31 2.53
CA SER A 107 -34.91 1.49 1.25
C SER A 107 -33.73 2.45 1.40
N ASP A 108 -33.93 3.58 2.06
CA ASP A 108 -32.88 4.60 2.27
C ASP A 108 -31.72 4.03 3.10
N VAL A 109 -32.03 3.28 4.17
CA VAL A 109 -31.00 2.61 4.98
C VAL A 109 -30.20 1.59 4.15
N ARG A 110 -30.86 0.80 3.30
CA ARG A 110 -30.19 -0.15 2.40
C ARG A 110 -29.28 0.54 1.40
N GLU A 111 -29.72 1.67 0.87
CA GLU A 111 -28.90 2.49 -0.04
C GLU A 111 -27.67 3.04 0.65
N VAL A 112 -27.78 3.63 1.84
CA VAL A 112 -26.65 4.11 2.64
C VAL A 112 -25.68 2.98 2.97
N VAL A 113 -26.18 1.80 3.38
CA VAL A 113 -25.33 0.62 3.65
C VAL A 113 -24.61 0.16 2.39
N SER A 114 -25.27 0.21 1.23
CA SER A 114 -24.65 -0.15 -0.07
C SER A 114 -23.58 0.85 -0.46
N GLN A 115 -23.80 2.16 -0.29
CA GLN A 115 -22.79 3.18 -0.56
C GLN A 115 -21.58 3.04 0.38
N LEU A 116 -21.79 2.74 1.66
CA LEU A 116 -20.70 2.48 2.61
C LEU A 116 -19.85 1.27 2.22
N ARG A 117 -20.40 0.30 1.50
CA ARG A 117 -19.67 -0.87 0.99
C ARG A 117 -18.96 -0.65 -0.35
N GLN A 118 -19.43 0.28 -1.19
CA GLN A 118 -18.82 0.54 -2.50
C GLN A 118 -17.48 1.26 -2.42
N ASP A 119 -17.15 1.88 -1.29
CA ASP A 119 -15.87 2.59 -1.04
C ASP A 119 -14.84 1.72 -0.29
N ASP A 120 -14.93 0.38 -0.35
CA ASP A 120 -14.16 -0.53 0.52
C ASP A 120 -12.70 -0.77 0.06
N ALA A 121 -12.27 -0.21 -1.06
CA ALA A 121 -10.91 -0.39 -1.55
C ALA A 121 -9.89 0.48 -0.78
N ILE A 122 -8.80 -0.17 -0.34
CA ILE A 122 -7.65 0.51 0.29
C ILE A 122 -6.91 1.31 -0.76
N ASP A 123 -6.89 2.64 -0.66
CA ASP A 123 -6.08 3.49 -1.54
C ASP A 123 -4.59 3.41 -1.16
N LEU A 124 -3.82 2.76 -2.02
CA LEU A 124 -2.36 2.62 -1.87
C LEU A 124 -1.58 3.86 -2.32
N THR A 125 -2.21 4.84 -2.95
CA THR A 125 -1.55 6.00 -3.57
C THR A 125 -0.69 6.75 -2.57
N GLN A 126 -1.24 7.09 -1.40
CA GLN A 126 -0.53 7.84 -0.36
C GLN A 126 0.64 7.04 0.23
N ALA A 127 0.45 5.74 0.47
CA ALA A 127 1.49 4.86 1.02
C ALA A 127 2.67 4.73 0.04
N LEU A 128 2.40 4.52 -1.26
CA LEU A 128 3.43 4.43 -2.29
C LEU A 128 4.17 5.75 -2.50
N ARG A 129 3.47 6.88 -2.52
CA ARG A 129 4.10 8.22 -2.60
C ARG A 129 5.03 8.47 -1.42
N SER A 130 4.60 8.12 -0.20
CA SER A 130 5.44 8.26 1.00
C SER A 130 6.72 7.42 0.95
N LEU A 131 6.68 6.24 0.31
CA LEU A 131 7.89 5.43 0.07
C LEU A 131 8.87 6.13 -0.86
N VAL A 132 8.40 6.73 -1.95
CA VAL A 132 9.21 7.41 -2.96
C VAL A 132 9.86 8.67 -2.37
N GLU A 133 9.12 9.48 -1.63
CA GLU A 133 9.63 10.71 -0.98
C GLU A 133 10.79 10.44 0.00
N GLY A 134 10.87 9.24 0.55
CA GLY A 134 11.91 8.85 1.51
C GLY A 134 13.28 8.57 0.90
N VAL A 135 13.45 8.62 -0.45
CA VAL A 135 14.67 8.19 -1.14
C VAL A 135 15.26 9.30 -2.02
N PRO A 136 15.90 10.32 -1.44
CA PRO A 136 16.36 11.50 -2.19
C PRO A 136 17.55 11.23 -3.13
N GLN A 137 18.21 10.09 -3.03
CA GLN A 137 19.39 9.73 -3.83
C GLN A 137 19.05 9.07 -5.16
N LEU A 138 17.79 8.71 -5.39
CA LEU A 138 17.29 8.01 -6.56
C LEU A 138 16.10 8.77 -7.14
N ALA A 139 16.13 9.09 -8.42
CA ALA A 139 14.96 9.65 -9.11
C ALA A 139 13.96 8.53 -9.39
N ILE A 140 12.85 8.49 -8.62
CA ILE A 140 11.81 7.47 -8.77
C ILE A 140 10.65 8.06 -9.57
N HIS A 141 10.40 7.49 -10.74
CA HIS A 141 9.27 7.81 -11.61
C HIS A 141 8.12 6.85 -11.30
N LEU A 142 7.19 7.29 -10.43
CA LEU A 142 6.05 6.49 -10.00
C LEU A 142 4.82 6.75 -10.87
N GLU A 143 4.31 5.72 -11.54
CA GLU A 143 3.08 5.74 -12.33
C GLU A 143 2.03 4.85 -11.65
N LEU A 144 0.86 5.43 -11.36
CA LEU A 144 -0.26 4.77 -10.71
C LEU A 144 -1.54 4.95 -11.52
N PRO A 145 -2.48 4.00 -11.48
CA PRO A 145 -3.83 4.19 -12.02
C PRO A 145 -4.52 5.40 -11.35
N PRO A 146 -5.45 6.08 -12.02
CA PRO A 146 -6.16 7.25 -11.48
C PRO A 146 -6.90 6.97 -10.15
N ARG A 147 -7.34 5.73 -9.95
CA ARG A 147 -7.86 5.20 -8.69
C ARG A 147 -7.16 3.88 -8.44
N PHE A 148 -6.27 3.85 -7.46
CA PHE A 148 -5.50 2.65 -7.13
C PHE A 148 -5.96 2.08 -5.80
N GLY A 149 -7.04 1.30 -5.85
CA GLY A 149 -7.67 0.67 -4.70
C GLY A 149 -7.54 -0.84 -4.71
N VAL A 150 -7.37 -1.44 -3.53
CA VAL A 150 -7.29 -2.89 -3.29
C VAL A 150 -8.20 -3.24 -2.12
N GLU A 151 -9.17 -4.13 -2.31
CA GLU A 151 -10.13 -4.49 -1.27
C GLU A 151 -9.52 -5.35 -0.16
N ASP A 152 -8.62 -6.27 -0.52
CA ASP A 152 -7.98 -7.17 0.43
C ASP A 152 -6.75 -6.52 1.10
N PRO A 153 -6.76 -6.30 2.43
CA PRO A 153 -5.64 -5.72 3.16
C PRO A 153 -4.34 -6.51 3.03
N GLN A 154 -4.41 -7.83 2.89
CA GLN A 154 -3.22 -8.68 2.75
C GLN A 154 -2.58 -8.48 1.38
N ARG A 155 -3.38 -8.42 0.30
CA ARG A 155 -2.90 -8.10 -1.04
C ARG A 155 -2.33 -6.68 -1.12
N ALA A 156 -3.00 -5.70 -0.50
CA ALA A 156 -2.49 -4.34 -0.39
C ALA A 156 -1.11 -4.30 0.28
N GLN A 157 -0.92 -5.07 1.35
CA GLN A 157 0.37 -5.19 2.03
C GLN A 157 1.44 -5.85 1.16
N VAL A 158 1.08 -6.88 0.38
CA VAL A 158 2.02 -7.53 -0.55
C VAL A 158 2.51 -6.54 -1.61
N LEU A 159 1.62 -5.76 -2.23
CA LEU A 159 1.99 -4.74 -3.22
C LEU A 159 2.93 -3.67 -2.63
N LEU A 160 2.63 -3.19 -1.41
CA LEU A 160 3.46 -2.22 -0.71
C LEU A 160 4.86 -2.80 -0.42
N ARG A 161 4.93 -4.06 0.04
CA ARG A 161 6.22 -4.76 0.30
C ARG A 161 7.00 -5.01 -0.97
N CYS A 162 6.35 -5.30 -2.10
CA CYS A 162 7.03 -5.40 -3.39
C CYS A 162 7.68 -4.07 -3.78
N ALA A 163 6.95 -2.96 -3.68
CA ALA A 163 7.51 -1.63 -3.94
C ALA A 163 8.72 -1.31 -3.04
N GLN A 164 8.61 -1.56 -1.74
CA GLN A 164 9.71 -1.37 -0.77
C GLN A 164 10.96 -2.16 -1.16
N GLU A 165 10.80 -3.43 -1.52
CA GLU A 165 11.90 -4.31 -1.89
C GLU A 165 12.56 -3.87 -3.22
N ILE A 166 11.76 -3.48 -4.22
CA ILE A 166 12.25 -2.96 -5.50
C ILE A 166 13.10 -1.71 -5.26
N ILE A 167 12.58 -0.73 -4.53
CA ILE A 167 13.30 0.52 -4.21
C ILE A 167 14.60 0.21 -3.45
N THR A 168 14.52 -0.67 -2.44
CA THR A 168 15.69 -1.04 -1.62
C THR A 168 16.77 -1.71 -2.47
N ASN A 169 16.38 -2.63 -3.37
CA ASN A 169 17.31 -3.34 -4.23
C ASN A 169 18.00 -2.39 -5.22
N THR A 170 17.25 -1.45 -5.80
CA THR A 170 17.82 -0.43 -6.69
C THR A 170 18.84 0.44 -5.96
N VAL A 171 18.50 0.96 -4.76
CA VAL A 171 19.41 1.79 -3.96
C VAL A 171 20.67 1.03 -3.53
N ARG A 172 20.54 -0.23 -3.12
CA ARG A 172 21.67 -1.01 -2.57
C ARG A 172 22.57 -1.63 -3.63
N HIS A 173 21.99 -2.05 -4.76
CA HIS A 173 22.70 -2.96 -5.67
C HIS A 173 22.85 -2.44 -7.08
N ALA A 174 21.97 -1.58 -7.57
CA ALA A 174 21.94 -1.19 -8.96
C ALA A 174 22.98 -0.11 -9.33
N ALA A 175 23.36 0.76 -8.40
CA ALA A 175 24.08 2.01 -8.68
C ALA A 175 23.36 2.86 -9.74
N ALA A 176 22.02 2.79 -9.76
CA ALA A 176 21.15 3.48 -10.70
C ALA A 176 20.93 4.95 -10.30
N ARG A 177 20.58 5.78 -11.29
CA ARG A 177 20.13 7.16 -11.08
C ARG A 177 18.61 7.29 -11.18
N ASN A 178 17.99 6.42 -11.96
CA ASN A 178 16.55 6.43 -12.20
C ASN A 178 15.95 5.06 -11.94
N LEU A 179 14.75 5.05 -11.34
CA LEU A 179 13.88 3.89 -11.20
C LEU A 179 12.50 4.26 -11.73
N TRP A 180 12.00 3.54 -12.71
CA TRP A 180 10.63 3.59 -13.18
C TRP A 180 9.85 2.49 -12.47
N LEU A 181 8.79 2.86 -11.77
CA LEU A 181 7.92 1.96 -11.02
C LEU A 181 6.48 2.24 -11.42
N ARG A 182 5.87 1.31 -12.11
CA ARG A 182 4.54 1.44 -12.69
C ARG A 182 3.63 0.34 -12.16
N PHE A 183 2.44 0.74 -11.73
CA PHE A 183 1.37 -0.16 -11.35
C PHE A 183 0.27 -0.05 -12.39
N GLU A 184 -0.19 -1.18 -12.89
CA GLU A 184 -1.29 -1.25 -13.85
C GLU A 184 -2.37 -2.20 -13.34
N GLN A 185 -3.62 -1.82 -13.55
CA GLN A 185 -4.76 -2.69 -13.30
C GLN A 185 -5.04 -3.48 -14.59
N ASP A 186 -4.84 -4.79 -14.55
CA ASP A 186 -5.08 -5.70 -15.66
C ASP A 186 -6.56 -6.15 -15.65
N GLY A 187 -7.43 -5.25 -16.08
CA GLY A 187 -8.88 -5.44 -16.02
C GLY A 187 -9.37 -5.68 -14.59
N GLU A 188 -10.31 -6.63 -14.41
CA GLU A 188 -10.80 -7.06 -13.09
C GLU A 188 -9.94 -8.18 -12.50
N GLN A 189 -8.93 -8.69 -13.23
CA GLN A 189 -8.25 -9.93 -12.87
C GLN A 189 -7.06 -9.75 -11.94
N GLY A 190 -6.36 -8.63 -11.99
CA GLY A 190 -5.16 -8.46 -11.19
C GLY A 190 -4.49 -7.09 -11.28
N ILE A 191 -3.39 -6.95 -10.54
CA ILE A 191 -2.50 -5.80 -10.57
C ILE A 191 -1.13 -6.26 -11.05
N ALA A 192 -0.62 -5.60 -12.10
CA ALA A 192 0.73 -5.73 -12.59
C ALA A 192 1.62 -4.65 -11.99
N ILE A 193 2.86 -5.02 -11.65
CA ILE A 193 3.94 -4.12 -11.24
C ILE A 193 5.05 -4.25 -12.24
N HIS A 194 5.41 -3.16 -12.89
CA HIS A 194 6.54 -3.06 -13.79
C HIS A 194 7.60 -2.17 -13.16
N ALA A 195 8.79 -2.71 -12.95
CA ALA A 195 9.91 -1.96 -12.42
C ALA A 195 11.13 -2.07 -13.34
N ARG A 196 11.81 -0.95 -13.55
CA ARG A 196 13.05 -0.90 -14.32
C ARG A 196 13.97 0.18 -13.78
N ASP A 197 15.26 -0.16 -13.63
CA ASP A 197 16.29 0.83 -13.31
C ASP A 197 17.30 0.98 -14.47
N ASP A 198 18.08 2.07 -14.42
CA ASP A 198 19.16 2.36 -15.35
C ASP A 198 20.53 1.97 -14.79
N GLY A 199 20.57 1.04 -13.85
CA GLY A 199 21.80 0.62 -13.17
C GLY A 199 22.61 -0.39 -13.95
N ARG A 200 23.64 -0.93 -13.28
CA ARG A 200 24.61 -1.86 -13.88
C ARG A 200 24.06 -3.23 -14.25
N GLY A 201 22.83 -3.57 -13.77
CA GLY A 201 22.29 -4.92 -13.90
C GLY A 201 23.09 -5.98 -13.14
N ALA A 202 22.78 -7.25 -13.37
CA ALA A 202 23.48 -8.38 -12.78
C ALA A 202 23.62 -9.52 -13.80
N GLU A 203 24.80 -10.11 -13.88
CA GLU A 203 25.06 -11.33 -14.64
C GLU A 203 24.96 -12.54 -13.70
N GLY A 204 24.18 -13.57 -14.07
CA GLY A 204 24.02 -14.77 -13.24
C GLY A 204 23.35 -14.50 -11.90
N LEU A 205 22.28 -13.72 -11.87
CA LEU A 205 21.56 -13.31 -10.66
C LEU A 205 21.16 -14.55 -9.82
N LYS A 206 21.78 -14.71 -8.66
CA LYS A 206 21.24 -15.60 -7.62
C LYS A 206 20.27 -14.78 -6.77
N PRO A 207 18.96 -15.12 -6.75
CA PRO A 207 17.99 -14.40 -5.94
C PRO A 207 18.43 -14.38 -4.47
N GLY A 208 18.61 -13.20 -3.91
CA GLY A 208 18.81 -13.04 -2.48
C GLY A 208 17.48 -13.19 -1.71
N ASN A 209 17.55 -13.07 -0.38
CA ASN A 209 16.39 -13.23 0.50
C ASN A 209 15.23 -12.27 0.14
N GLY A 210 15.51 -11.08 -0.35
CA GLY A 210 14.50 -10.10 -0.74
C GLY A 210 13.65 -10.53 -1.93
N LEU A 211 14.30 -10.91 -3.04
CA LEU A 211 13.60 -11.41 -4.24
C LEU A 211 12.91 -12.76 -4.00
N THR A 212 13.52 -13.63 -3.21
CA THR A 212 12.90 -14.90 -2.79
C THR A 212 11.64 -14.63 -1.96
N GLY A 213 11.72 -13.77 -0.96
CA GLY A 213 10.58 -13.41 -0.13
C GLY A 213 9.47 -12.68 -0.90
N MET A 214 9.83 -11.87 -1.94
CA MET A 214 8.84 -11.27 -2.83
C MET A 214 8.09 -12.34 -3.63
N ARG A 215 8.83 -13.32 -4.22
CA ARG A 215 8.23 -14.43 -4.96
C ARG A 215 7.30 -15.28 -4.07
N GLU A 216 7.73 -15.60 -2.87
CA GLU A 216 6.93 -16.37 -1.92
C GLU A 216 5.64 -15.66 -1.53
N ARG A 217 5.70 -14.35 -1.23
CA ARG A 217 4.51 -13.54 -0.88
C ARG A 217 3.53 -13.44 -2.04
N LEU A 218 4.00 -13.22 -3.26
CA LEU A 218 3.14 -13.20 -4.45
C LEU A 218 2.51 -14.58 -4.68
N ALA A 219 3.29 -15.66 -4.57
CA ALA A 219 2.82 -17.03 -4.77
C ALA A 219 1.73 -17.44 -3.77
N GLN A 220 1.72 -16.92 -2.53
CA GLN A 220 0.66 -17.17 -1.55
C GLN A 220 -0.74 -16.76 -2.06
N PHE A 221 -0.80 -15.81 -2.99
CA PHE A 221 -2.04 -15.34 -3.60
C PHE A 221 -2.18 -15.77 -5.07
N GLY A 222 -1.35 -16.71 -5.55
CA GLY A 222 -1.36 -17.14 -6.95
C GLY A 222 -0.68 -16.16 -7.92
N GLY A 223 0.06 -15.19 -7.39
CA GLY A 223 0.82 -14.21 -8.16
C GLY A 223 2.13 -14.76 -8.73
N LYS A 224 2.75 -13.98 -9.62
CA LYS A 224 3.97 -14.34 -10.36
C LYS A 224 5.01 -13.23 -10.26
N LEU A 225 6.28 -13.61 -10.42
CA LEU A 225 7.43 -12.70 -10.44
C LEU A 225 8.41 -13.14 -11.52
N ASP A 226 8.62 -12.29 -12.51
CA ASP A 226 9.60 -12.46 -13.56
C ASP A 226 10.69 -11.39 -13.45
N ILE A 227 11.95 -11.78 -13.67
CA ILE A 227 13.10 -10.88 -13.51
C ILE A 227 13.93 -10.93 -14.79
N HIS A 228 14.21 -9.76 -15.34
CA HIS A 228 15.01 -9.57 -16.52
C HIS A 228 16.22 -8.68 -16.19
N THR A 229 17.41 -9.23 -16.30
CA THR A 229 18.65 -8.48 -16.01
C THR A 229 19.79 -9.04 -16.85
N GLY A 230 20.73 -8.18 -17.20
CA GLY A 230 21.95 -8.53 -17.90
C GLY A 230 23.04 -7.51 -17.57
N ARG A 231 24.26 -7.81 -17.94
CA ARG A 231 25.38 -6.90 -17.72
C ARG A 231 25.14 -5.59 -18.46
N ASP A 232 25.24 -4.46 -17.74
CA ASP A 232 25.07 -3.09 -18.27
C ASP A 232 23.70 -2.82 -18.95
N SER A 233 22.67 -3.67 -18.70
CA SER A 233 21.32 -3.49 -19.26
C SER A 233 20.29 -3.00 -18.26
N GLY A 234 20.73 -2.68 -17.02
CA GLY A 234 19.84 -2.39 -15.92
C GLY A 234 19.16 -3.65 -15.36
N PHE A 235 18.24 -3.43 -14.44
CA PHE A 235 17.41 -4.48 -13.85
C PHE A 235 15.96 -4.17 -14.15
N ALA A 236 15.22 -5.16 -14.67
CA ALA A 236 13.80 -5.07 -14.89
C ALA A 236 13.08 -6.23 -14.17
N LEU A 237 11.91 -5.94 -13.63
CA LEU A 237 11.12 -6.87 -12.88
C LEU A 237 9.65 -6.66 -13.23
N ASP A 238 8.97 -7.76 -13.54
CA ASP A 238 7.54 -7.82 -13.76
C ASP A 238 6.91 -8.72 -12.70
N ALA A 239 5.96 -8.17 -11.95
CA ALA A 239 5.19 -8.93 -10.96
C ALA A 239 3.70 -8.80 -11.26
N TRP A 240 2.94 -9.84 -10.97
CA TRP A 240 1.50 -9.86 -11.13
C TRP A 240 0.84 -10.47 -9.91
N LEU A 241 -0.22 -9.83 -9.43
CA LEU A 241 -1.00 -10.27 -8.27
C LEU A 241 -2.48 -10.33 -8.64
N PRO A 242 -3.15 -11.50 -8.57
CA PRO A 242 -4.59 -11.60 -8.84
C PRO A 242 -5.40 -10.89 -7.74
N MET A 243 -6.48 -10.21 -8.13
CA MET A 243 -7.38 -9.53 -7.19
C MET A 243 -8.49 -10.45 -6.67
N GLU A 244 -8.95 -11.39 -7.46
CA GLU A 244 -9.87 -12.43 -7.00
C GLU A 244 -9.12 -13.65 -6.45
N SER A 245 -9.70 -14.29 -5.43
CA SER A 245 -9.23 -15.58 -4.95
C SER A 245 -9.63 -16.63 -5.98
N THR A 246 -8.66 -17.18 -6.72
CA THR A 246 -8.88 -18.45 -7.42
C THR A 246 -9.21 -19.49 -6.36
N ALA A 247 -10.50 -19.82 -6.22
CA ALA A 247 -11.01 -20.87 -5.34
C ALA A 247 -10.47 -22.24 -5.75
#